data_73fbd5b72c00e3e823b0bacb24c53e6e
#
_entry.id   73fbd5b72c00e3e823b0bacb24c53e6e
#
_cell.length_a   1.000
_cell.length_b   1.000
_cell.length_c   1.000
_cell.angle_alpha   90.00
_cell.angle_beta   90.00
_cell.angle_gamma   90.00
#
_symmetry.space_group_name_H-M   'P 1'
#
loop_
_entity.id
_entity.type
_entity.pdbx_description
1 polymer ?
#
loop_
_entity_poly.entity_id
_entity_poly.type
_entity_poly.pdbx_seq_one_letter_code
_entity_poly.pdbx_strand_id
1 'polypeptide(L)' 'VTTDEAYKLLGLKKGASKEEVLKAANQLQKKIHPDMNRDVKTERLSQLVNEAKEKIIKTDFS' A
#
# COMPACT_ATOMS: atom_id res chain seq x y z
N VAL A 1 -8.55 8.97 -1.51
CA VAL A 1 -8.52 7.55 -1.13
C VAL A 1 -9.09 7.39 0.28
N THR A 2 -10.11 6.56 0.42
CA THR A 2 -10.67 6.26 1.73
C THR A 2 -9.90 5.11 2.37
N THR A 3 -10.08 4.92 3.69
CA THR A 3 -9.44 3.80 4.37
C THR A 3 -9.88 2.46 3.78
N ASP A 4 -11.16 2.33 3.45
CA ASP A 4 -11.67 1.10 2.84
C ASP A 4 -10.97 0.81 1.51
N GLU A 5 -10.82 1.83 0.68
CA GLU A 5 -10.11 1.69 -0.59
C GLU A 5 -8.64 1.35 -0.36
N ALA A 6 -8.04 1.93 0.66
CA ALA A 6 -6.65 1.65 1.00
C ALA A 6 -6.46 0.18 1.39
N TYR A 7 -7.36 -0.37 2.21
CA TYR A 7 -7.31 -1.78 2.55
C TYR A 7 -7.46 -2.67 1.31
N LYS A 8 -8.40 -2.32 0.45
CA LYS A 8 -8.62 -3.08 -0.80
C LYS A 8 -7.40 -3.01 -1.71
N LEU A 9 -6.79 -1.84 -1.81
CA LEU A 9 -5.60 -1.66 -2.65
C LEU A 9 -4.46 -2.56 -2.18
N LEU A 10 -4.30 -2.70 -0.87
CA LEU A 10 -3.27 -3.55 -0.29
C LEU A 10 -3.67 -5.03 -0.27
N GLY A 11 -4.90 -5.35 -0.67
CA GLY A 11 -5.39 -6.72 -0.65
C GLY A 11 -5.72 -7.22 0.74
N LEU A 12 -6.01 -6.32 1.66
CA LEU A 12 -6.32 -6.65 3.04
C LEU A 12 -7.80 -6.46 3.33
N LYS A 13 -8.26 -7.10 4.40
CA LYS A 13 -9.60 -6.87 4.91
C LYS A 13 -9.58 -5.74 5.92
N LYS A 14 -10.71 -5.06 6.03
CA LYS A 14 -10.86 -4.01 7.02
C LYS A 14 -10.64 -4.58 8.42
N GLY A 15 -9.81 -3.93 9.19
CA GLY A 15 -9.45 -4.42 10.51
C GLY A 15 -8.13 -5.17 10.59
N ALA A 16 -7.37 -5.19 9.48
CA ALA A 16 -6.05 -5.78 9.50
C ALA A 16 -5.12 -5.04 10.47
N SER A 17 -4.17 -5.75 11.05
CA SER A 17 -3.23 -5.15 11.99
C SER A 17 -2.22 -4.26 11.29
N LYS A 18 -1.56 -3.40 12.05
CA LYS A 18 -0.51 -2.52 11.52
C LYS A 18 0.58 -3.32 10.83
N GLU A 19 0.99 -4.44 11.44
CA GLU A 19 2.00 -5.31 10.84
C GLU A 19 1.56 -5.86 9.50
N GLU A 20 0.31 -6.28 9.40
CA GLU A 20 -0.23 -6.77 8.14
C GLU A 20 -0.26 -5.69 7.07
N VAL A 21 -0.61 -4.48 7.45
CA VAL A 21 -0.62 -3.35 6.53
C VAL A 21 0.79 -3.07 6.01
N LEU A 22 1.77 -3.00 6.91
CA LEU A 22 3.15 -2.75 6.52
C LEU A 22 3.70 -3.87 5.65
N LYS A 23 3.40 -5.11 6.01
CA LYS A 23 3.86 -6.26 5.25
C LYS A 23 3.26 -6.29 3.85
N ALA A 24 1.97 -6.04 3.74
CA ALA A 24 1.31 -6.00 2.44
C ALA A 24 1.86 -4.89 1.57
N ALA A 25 2.07 -3.71 2.13
CA ALA A 25 2.64 -2.59 1.39
C ALA A 25 4.05 -2.91 0.90
N ASN A 26 4.87 -3.50 1.75
CA ASN A 26 6.23 -3.90 1.37
C ASN A 26 6.23 -4.92 0.24
N GLN A 27 5.35 -5.92 0.34
CA GLN A 27 5.26 -6.94 -0.70
C GLN A 27 4.82 -6.36 -2.04
N LEU A 28 3.86 -5.46 -2.01
CA LEU A 28 3.41 -4.80 -3.24
C LEU A 28 4.49 -3.93 -3.83
N GLN A 29 5.23 -3.20 -3.01
CA GLN A 29 6.33 -2.38 -3.50
C GLN A 29 7.43 -3.22 -4.13
N LYS A 30 7.73 -4.37 -3.57
CA LYS A 30 8.70 -5.28 -4.16
C LYS A 30 8.25 -5.81 -5.52
N LYS A 31 6.96 -6.04 -5.68
CA LYS A 31 6.42 -6.48 -6.97
C LYS A 31 6.41 -5.36 -7.99
N ILE A 32 6.17 -4.13 -7.55
CA ILE A 32 6.07 -2.97 -8.42
C ILE A 32 7.45 -2.45 -8.83
N HIS A 33 8.48 -2.69 -8.02
CA HIS A 33 9.85 -2.28 -8.32
C HIS A 33 10.73 -3.46 -8.69
N PRO A 34 10.53 -4.09 -9.84
CA PRO A 34 11.56 -4.98 -10.36
C PRO A 34 12.75 -4.11 -10.79
N ASP A 35 13.92 -4.60 -10.58
CA ASP A 35 15.16 -3.84 -10.71
C ASP A 35 15.38 -3.13 -12.05
N MET A 36 14.58 -3.41 -13.04
CA MET A 36 14.83 -2.96 -14.41
C MET A 36 13.72 -2.15 -15.07
N ASN A 37 12.57 -2.01 -14.44
CA ASN A 37 11.45 -1.32 -15.09
C ASN A 37 10.94 -0.17 -14.24
N ARG A 38 11.47 1.01 -14.49
CA ARG A 38 10.90 2.24 -13.95
C ARG A 38 9.97 2.85 -14.98
N ASP A 39 8.78 2.33 -15.04
CA ASP A 39 7.75 2.90 -15.86
C ASP A 39 6.96 3.92 -15.05
N VAL A 40 6.37 4.92 -15.74
CA VAL A 40 5.54 5.93 -15.10
C VAL A 40 4.38 5.26 -14.35
N LYS A 41 3.82 4.20 -14.92
CA LYS A 41 2.77 3.43 -14.27
C LYS A 41 3.23 2.79 -12.97
N THR A 42 4.46 2.28 -12.96
CA THR A 42 5.03 1.66 -11.78
C THR A 42 5.23 2.67 -10.66
N GLU A 43 5.71 3.86 -10.99
CA GLU A 43 5.87 4.93 -10.01
C GLU A 43 4.53 5.35 -9.41
N ARG A 44 3.50 5.46 -10.24
CA ARG A 44 2.16 5.80 -9.78
C ARG A 44 1.61 4.76 -8.82
N LEU A 45 1.77 3.49 -9.16
CA LEU A 45 1.33 2.39 -8.31
C LEU A 45 2.07 2.41 -6.97
N SER A 46 3.38 2.66 -7.01
CA SER A 46 4.17 2.77 -5.81
C SER A 46 3.68 3.89 -4.90
N GLN A 47 3.38 5.05 -5.49
CA GLN A 47 2.83 6.18 -4.74
C GLN A 47 1.47 5.84 -4.14
N LEU A 48 0.61 5.18 -4.90
CA LEU A 48 -0.70 4.78 -4.40
C LEU A 48 -0.60 3.81 -3.23
N VAL A 49 0.30 2.84 -3.33
CA VAL A 49 0.54 1.89 -2.25
C VAL A 49 1.02 2.62 -1.00
N ASN A 50 1.95 3.55 -1.16
CA ASN A 50 2.48 4.32 -0.06
C ASN A 50 1.39 5.21 0.58
N GLU A 51 0.58 5.87 -0.24
CA GLU A 51 -0.53 6.68 0.25
C GLU A 51 -1.55 5.84 1.01
N ALA A 52 -1.87 4.66 0.48
CA ALA A 52 -2.80 3.75 1.14
C ALA A 52 -2.27 3.34 2.51
N LYS A 53 -1.00 2.96 2.57
CA LYS A 53 -0.36 2.59 3.82
C LYS A 53 -0.42 3.74 4.83
N GLU A 54 -0.02 4.94 4.41
CA GLU A 54 -0.03 6.10 5.30
C GLU A 54 -1.45 6.47 5.75
N LYS A 55 -2.41 6.39 4.86
CA LYS A 55 -3.81 6.68 5.19
C LYS A 55 -4.31 5.75 6.29
N ILE A 56 -4.06 4.46 6.15
CA ILE A 56 -4.49 3.48 7.14
C ILE A 56 -3.79 3.74 8.48
N ILE A 57 -2.49 3.94 8.45
CA ILE A 57 -1.72 4.16 9.68
C ILE A 57 -2.17 5.43 10.37
N LYS A 58 -2.41 6.48 9.62
CA LYS A 58 -2.84 7.75 10.17
C LYS A 58 -4.26 7.69 10.77
N THR A 59 -5.13 6.93 10.14
CA THR A 59 -6.54 6.86 10.54
C THR A 59 -6.76 5.85 11.65
N ASP A 60 -6.20 4.65 11.51
CA ASP A 60 -6.49 3.55 12.42
C ASP A 60 -5.44 3.33 13.51
N PHE A 61 -4.21 3.78 13.30
CA PHE A 61 -3.10 3.45 14.19
C PHE A 61 -2.31 4.66 14.72
N SER A 62 -2.74 5.84 14.41
CA SER A 62 -2.04 7.02 14.96
C SER A 62 -2.67 7.53 16.23
#